data_e8dd0ca4bcd4ed2e28c5659f1594b809
#
_entry.id   e8dd0ca4bcd4ed2e28c5659f1594b809
#
_cell.length_a   1.000
_cell.length_b   1.000
_cell.length_c   1.000
_cell.angle_alpha   90.00
_cell.angle_beta   90.00
_cell.angle_gamma   90.00
#
_symmetry.space_group_name_H-M   'P 1'
#
loop_
_entity.id
_entity.type
_entity.pdbx_description
1 polymer ?
#
loop_
_entity_poly.entity_id
_entity_poly.type
_entity_poly.pdbx_seq_one_letter_code
_entity_poly.pdbx_strand_id
1 'polypeptide(L)'
;MRATPITVAALAAALLLTACDSSGGDSGSTNKNQAGGACALDAVGVQVAASAAPSAGDSGNVTVTLTNHGSKCTLNGFPAVDLNGGKTSGAVPAAKAAKAQKLTLAKGATASFTITYVRGEAGGAKSLPVKTAKFTLPGSSAGHSFPWSYGEVAVKGAAGAPNASVSPFQQAGD
;
A
#
# COMPACT_ATOMS: atom_id res chain seq x y z
N MET A 1 54.23 -14.57 71.12
CA MET A 1 53.15 -14.28 72.14
C MET A 1 51.93 -13.79 71.42
N ARG A 2 50.88 -14.50 71.72
CA ARG A 2 49.41 -14.14 71.53
C ARG A 2 48.90 -13.83 70.14
N ALA A 3 48.26 -14.82 69.65
CA ALA A 3 47.21 -14.82 68.59
C ALA A 3 45.94 -14.06 69.01
N THR A 4 45.28 -13.47 68.05
CA THR A 4 43.85 -13.30 68.10
C THR A 4 43.25 -13.36 66.68
N PRO A 5 42.20 -14.10 66.48
CA PRO A 5 41.53 -14.24 65.17
C PRO A 5 40.49 -13.19 65.03
N ILE A 6 40.30 -12.67 63.80
CA ILE A 6 39.20 -11.81 63.47
C ILE A 6 38.40 -12.47 62.35
N THR A 7 37.15 -12.72 62.65
CA THR A 7 36.08 -13.34 61.91
C THR A 7 35.76 -12.61 60.62
N VAL A 8 35.64 -13.42 59.54
CA VAL A 8 35.09 -13.01 58.25
C VAL A 8 33.58 -13.02 58.35
N ALA A 9 32.93 -11.89 58.12
CA ALA A 9 31.51 -11.82 57.87
C ALA A 9 31.26 -11.73 56.37
N ALA A 10 30.73 -12.79 55.80
CA ALA A 10 30.27 -12.84 54.42
C ALA A 10 28.87 -12.23 54.36
N LEU A 11 28.71 -11.11 53.68
CA LEU A 11 27.42 -10.57 53.31
C LEU A 11 27.07 -11.07 51.91
N ALA A 12 26.14 -12.02 51.84
CA ALA A 12 25.49 -12.43 50.61
C ALA A 12 24.38 -11.43 50.27
N ALA A 13 24.60 -10.63 49.23
CA ALA A 13 23.55 -9.81 48.64
C ALA A 13 22.70 -10.64 47.69
N ALA A 14 21.51 -11.02 48.10
CA ALA A 14 20.52 -11.64 47.25
C ALA A 14 19.87 -10.57 46.37
N LEU A 15 20.13 -10.60 45.08
CA LEU A 15 19.41 -9.83 44.08
C LEU A 15 18.08 -10.51 43.79
N LEU A 16 17.00 -9.95 44.34
CA LEU A 16 15.64 -10.30 44.00
C LEU A 16 15.29 -9.67 42.64
N LEU A 17 15.29 -10.47 41.60
CA LEU A 17 14.63 -10.11 40.34
C LEU A 17 13.12 -10.19 40.54
N THR A 18 12.48 -9.07 40.76
CA THR A 18 11.04 -8.96 40.67
C THR A 18 10.63 -8.95 39.21
N ALA A 19 10.19 -10.08 38.69
CA ALA A 19 9.42 -10.17 37.47
C ALA A 19 8.06 -9.52 37.74
N CYS A 20 7.83 -8.33 37.23
CA CYS A 20 6.49 -7.77 37.11
C CYS A 20 5.81 -8.39 35.90
N ASP A 21 5.05 -9.45 36.15
CA ASP A 21 3.97 -9.89 35.30
C ASP A 21 2.82 -8.90 35.49
N SER A 22 2.62 -8.04 34.53
CA SER A 22 1.44 -7.17 34.43
C SER A 22 0.73 -7.49 33.13
N SER A 23 -0.23 -8.41 33.23
CA SER A 23 -1.32 -8.55 32.28
C SER A 23 -2.11 -7.24 32.28
N GLY A 24 -1.81 -6.39 31.32
CA GLY A 24 -2.55 -5.18 31.00
C GLY A 24 -2.59 -5.06 29.49
N GLY A 25 -3.71 -5.47 28.88
CA GLY A 25 -3.98 -5.23 27.48
C GLY A 25 -4.03 -3.72 27.24
N ASP A 26 -3.01 -3.20 26.63
CA ASP A 26 -3.05 -1.86 26.05
C ASP A 26 -2.80 -2.04 24.55
N SER A 27 -3.88 -1.86 23.78
CA SER A 27 -3.82 -1.74 22.33
C SER A 27 -3.11 -0.44 21.99
N GLY A 28 -1.84 -0.39 22.31
CA GLY A 28 -0.94 0.69 21.92
C GLY A 28 -0.72 0.60 20.41
N SER A 29 -1.51 1.38 19.68
CA SER A 29 -1.18 1.79 18.32
C SER A 29 0.23 2.37 18.33
N THR A 30 1.21 1.55 18.06
CA THR A 30 2.59 2.00 17.86
C THR A 30 2.63 2.82 16.58
N ASN A 31 2.40 4.11 16.70
CA ASN A 31 2.82 5.11 15.73
C ASN A 31 4.35 4.98 15.55
N LYS A 32 4.76 4.06 14.70
CA LYS A 32 6.13 4.05 14.17
C LYS A 32 6.25 5.18 13.17
N ASN A 33 6.45 6.39 13.66
CA ASN A 33 7.03 7.49 12.90
C ASN A 33 8.48 7.09 12.53
N GLN A 34 8.63 6.11 11.65
CA GLN A 34 9.91 5.80 11.04
C GLN A 34 10.15 6.82 9.93
N ALA A 35 10.92 7.85 10.25
CA ALA A 35 11.43 8.78 9.25
C ALA A 35 12.17 7.98 8.16
N GLY A 36 11.52 7.79 6.98
CA GLY A 36 12.06 7.08 5.83
C GLY A 36 11.55 5.65 5.59
N GLY A 37 10.57 5.16 6.36
CA GLY A 37 9.87 3.89 6.11
C GLY A 37 8.99 3.92 4.85
N ALA A 38 8.31 2.81 4.55
CA ALA A 38 7.32 2.77 3.48
C ALA A 38 6.15 3.73 3.78
N CYS A 39 5.59 4.35 2.74
CA CYS A 39 4.42 5.20 2.90
C CYS A 39 3.21 4.36 3.34
N ALA A 40 2.47 4.86 4.33
CA ALA A 40 1.26 4.24 4.82
C ALA A 40 0.02 4.93 4.24
N LEU A 41 -1.03 4.18 3.97
CA LEU A 41 -2.25 4.70 3.33
C LEU A 41 -3.02 5.71 4.20
N ASP A 42 -2.95 5.57 5.51
CA ASP A 42 -3.56 6.49 6.47
C ASP A 42 -2.84 7.85 6.56
N ALA A 43 -1.59 7.90 6.08
CA ALA A 43 -0.78 9.10 6.05
C ALA A 43 -0.76 9.79 4.67
N VAL A 44 -1.51 9.28 3.68
CA VAL A 44 -1.58 9.88 2.34
C VAL A 44 -3.00 10.29 1.97
N GLY A 45 -3.12 11.47 1.38
CA GLY A 45 -4.33 11.89 0.69
C GLY A 45 -4.40 11.24 -0.69
N VAL A 46 -5.59 10.85 -1.13
CA VAL A 46 -5.82 10.19 -2.43
C VAL A 46 -6.71 11.06 -3.29
N GLN A 47 -6.29 11.32 -4.51
CA GLN A 47 -7.06 11.96 -5.55
C GLN A 47 -7.14 11.05 -6.78
N VAL A 48 -8.32 10.95 -7.40
CA VAL A 48 -8.52 10.16 -8.61
C VAL A 48 -9.02 11.06 -9.72
N ALA A 49 -8.34 11.03 -10.86
CA ALA A 49 -8.73 11.71 -12.08
C ALA A 49 -8.75 10.71 -13.24
N ALA A 50 -9.65 10.89 -14.19
CA ALA A 50 -9.77 9.96 -15.31
C ALA A 50 -9.93 10.69 -16.64
N SER A 51 -9.29 10.11 -17.66
CA SER A 51 -9.61 10.30 -19.07
C SER A 51 -10.26 9.01 -19.54
N ALA A 52 -11.60 8.95 -19.43
CA ALA A 52 -12.34 7.73 -19.72
C ALA A 52 -12.32 7.41 -21.21
N ALA A 53 -12.23 6.13 -21.55
CA ALA A 53 -12.33 5.66 -22.92
C ALA A 53 -13.73 5.96 -23.47
N PRO A 54 -13.88 6.60 -24.66
CA PRO A 54 -15.16 7.01 -25.20
C PRO A 54 -16.02 5.82 -25.65
N SER A 55 -15.44 4.80 -26.21
CA SER A 55 -16.15 3.65 -26.78
C SER A 55 -15.50 2.32 -26.40
N ALA A 56 -16.23 1.23 -26.54
CA ALA A 56 -15.69 -0.13 -26.41
C ALA A 56 -14.53 -0.34 -27.39
N GLY A 57 -13.44 -0.93 -26.92
CA GLY A 57 -12.20 -1.10 -27.68
C GLY A 57 -11.21 0.04 -27.53
N ASP A 58 -11.64 1.23 -27.11
CA ASP A 58 -10.74 2.35 -26.85
C ASP A 58 -10.01 2.21 -25.52
N SER A 59 -8.88 2.89 -25.42
CA SER A 59 -8.10 2.95 -24.18
C SER A 59 -8.48 4.17 -23.35
N GLY A 60 -8.57 3.97 -22.03
CA GLY A 60 -8.75 5.03 -21.05
C GLY A 60 -7.66 4.98 -19.98
N ASN A 61 -7.51 6.08 -19.26
CA ASN A 61 -6.56 6.23 -18.17
C ASN A 61 -7.27 6.71 -16.91
N VAL A 62 -6.92 6.09 -15.78
CA VAL A 62 -7.32 6.53 -14.44
C VAL A 62 -6.05 6.80 -13.65
N THR A 63 -5.81 8.06 -13.35
CA THR A 63 -4.63 8.50 -12.58
C THR A 63 -5.00 8.68 -11.12
N VAL A 64 -4.24 8.03 -10.26
CA VAL A 64 -4.34 8.18 -8.81
C VAL A 64 -3.14 8.98 -8.33
N THR A 65 -3.42 10.10 -7.69
CA THR A 65 -2.40 10.97 -7.07
C THR A 65 -2.43 10.80 -5.57
N LEU A 66 -1.26 10.59 -5.00
CA LEU A 66 -1.03 10.41 -3.57
C LEU A 66 -0.29 11.62 -3.03
N THR A 67 -0.81 12.27 -2.00
CA THR A 67 -0.13 13.38 -1.30
C THR A 67 0.29 12.92 0.08
N ASN A 68 1.58 12.98 0.40
CA ASN A 68 2.07 12.60 1.71
C ASN A 68 1.76 13.69 2.75
N HIS A 69 0.88 13.39 3.71
CA HIS A 69 0.55 14.26 4.84
C HIS A 69 1.38 13.95 6.09
N GLY A 70 2.02 12.78 6.11
CA GLY A 70 2.85 12.31 7.21
C GLY A 70 4.31 12.75 7.14
N SER A 71 5.16 12.05 7.87
CA SER A 71 6.61 12.19 7.79
C SER A 71 7.15 11.69 6.45
N LYS A 72 8.40 12.03 6.15
CA LYS A 72 9.09 11.53 4.95
C LYS A 72 8.99 10.00 4.85
N CYS A 73 8.54 9.49 3.71
CA CYS A 73 8.36 8.06 3.45
C CYS A 73 8.82 7.66 2.05
N THR A 74 8.80 6.38 1.73
CA THR A 74 9.23 5.86 0.42
C THR A 74 8.12 5.03 -0.22
N LEU A 75 7.99 5.16 -1.54
CA LEU A 75 7.25 4.28 -2.43
C LEU A 75 8.24 3.54 -3.32
N ASN A 76 8.08 2.23 -3.46
CA ASN A 76 8.99 1.42 -4.27
C ASN A 76 8.21 0.48 -5.17
N GLY A 77 8.37 0.62 -6.47
CA GLY A 77 7.76 -0.30 -7.43
C GLY A 77 6.40 0.13 -7.94
N PHE A 78 5.45 -0.79 -7.90
CA PHE A 78 4.10 -0.65 -8.42
C PHE A 78 3.09 -0.79 -7.29
N PRO A 79 1.96 -0.10 -7.34
CA PRO A 79 0.83 -0.47 -6.50
C PRO A 79 0.26 -1.81 -6.98
N ALA A 80 -0.28 -2.61 -6.07
CA ALA A 80 -1.17 -3.70 -6.47
C ALA A 80 -2.57 -3.11 -6.68
N VAL A 81 -3.21 -3.45 -7.80
CA VAL A 81 -4.53 -2.94 -8.17
C VAL A 81 -5.45 -4.09 -8.52
N ASP A 82 -6.65 -4.08 -7.95
CA ASP A 82 -7.73 -5.03 -8.24
C ASP A 82 -8.96 -4.27 -8.74
N LEU A 83 -9.55 -4.76 -9.83
CA LEU A 83 -10.83 -4.30 -10.36
C LEU A 83 -11.94 -5.26 -9.93
N ASN A 84 -12.97 -4.75 -9.26
CA ASN A 84 -14.02 -5.56 -8.67
C ASN A 84 -15.38 -5.25 -9.29
N GLY A 85 -16.03 -6.28 -9.84
CA GLY A 85 -17.35 -6.24 -10.45
C GLY A 85 -18.46 -6.89 -9.61
N GLY A 86 -18.22 -7.09 -8.33
CA GLY A 86 -19.11 -7.82 -7.42
C GLY A 86 -18.76 -9.31 -7.34
N LYS A 87 -19.29 -10.13 -8.22
CA LYS A 87 -18.99 -11.57 -8.27
C LYS A 87 -17.66 -11.90 -8.96
N THR A 88 -17.14 -10.98 -9.73
CA THR A 88 -15.90 -11.13 -10.50
C THR A 88 -14.92 -10.05 -10.11
N SER A 89 -13.64 -10.42 -10.03
CA SER A 89 -12.54 -9.48 -9.79
C SER A 89 -11.35 -9.87 -10.65
N GLY A 90 -10.51 -8.91 -10.95
CA GLY A 90 -9.29 -9.16 -11.70
C GLY A 90 -8.15 -8.25 -11.26
N ALA A 91 -7.00 -8.85 -10.99
CA ALA A 91 -5.78 -8.10 -10.70
C ALA A 91 -5.26 -7.41 -11.97
N VAL A 92 -4.86 -6.16 -11.84
CA VAL A 92 -4.27 -5.38 -12.93
C VAL A 92 -2.76 -5.62 -12.95
N PRO A 93 -2.20 -6.20 -14.02
CA PRO A 93 -0.77 -6.44 -14.10
C PRO A 93 0.02 -5.14 -14.22
N ALA A 94 1.26 -5.16 -13.75
CA ALA A 94 2.21 -4.09 -13.98
C ALA A 94 2.49 -3.91 -15.49
N ALA A 95 2.71 -2.67 -15.91
CA ALA A 95 3.05 -2.35 -17.29
C ALA A 95 4.43 -2.96 -17.65
N LYS A 96 4.46 -3.84 -18.67
CA LYS A 96 5.62 -4.67 -19.00
C LYS A 96 6.90 -3.90 -19.34
N ALA A 97 6.77 -2.72 -19.95
CA ALA A 97 7.91 -1.90 -20.36
C ALA A 97 8.37 -0.91 -19.28
N ALA A 98 7.62 -0.77 -18.18
CA ALA A 98 7.92 0.21 -17.16
C ALA A 98 8.88 -0.36 -16.10
N LYS A 99 9.86 0.44 -15.71
CA LYS A 99 10.82 0.08 -14.67
C LYS A 99 10.35 0.69 -13.34
N ALA A 100 10.31 -0.16 -12.31
CA ALA A 100 10.06 0.30 -10.95
C ALA A 100 11.17 1.26 -10.50
N GLN A 101 10.78 2.36 -9.86
CA GLN A 101 11.68 3.31 -9.23
C GLN A 101 11.33 3.44 -7.74
N LYS A 102 12.34 3.76 -6.95
CA LYS A 102 12.15 4.12 -5.54
C LYS A 102 12.00 5.63 -5.45
N LEU A 103 10.84 6.07 -4.99
CA LEU A 103 10.54 7.48 -4.73
C LEU A 103 10.62 7.77 -3.24
N THR A 104 11.16 8.92 -2.90
CA THR A 104 11.12 9.46 -1.53
C THR A 104 10.19 10.65 -1.52
N LEU A 105 9.13 10.56 -0.73
CA LEU A 105 8.14 11.61 -0.58
C LEU A 105 8.38 12.37 0.74
N ALA A 106 8.76 13.63 0.65
CA ALA A 106 8.71 14.54 1.78
C ALA A 106 7.25 14.82 2.18
N LYS A 107 7.02 15.40 3.34
CA LYS A 107 5.69 15.89 3.71
C LYS A 107 5.22 16.93 2.67
N GLY A 108 3.99 16.78 2.19
CA GLY A 108 3.39 17.60 1.14
C GLY A 108 3.78 17.19 -0.29
N ALA A 109 4.77 16.32 -0.48
CA ALA A 109 5.14 15.84 -1.80
C ALA A 109 4.10 14.87 -2.36
N THR A 110 3.98 14.86 -3.69
CA THR A 110 2.99 14.04 -4.41
C THR A 110 3.67 13.00 -5.29
N ALA A 111 3.01 11.85 -5.41
CA ALA A 111 3.33 10.83 -6.39
C ALA A 111 2.06 10.38 -7.09
N SER A 112 2.16 9.87 -8.28
CA SER A 112 1.03 9.31 -9.02
C SER A 112 1.34 7.97 -9.62
N PHE A 113 0.29 7.23 -9.93
CA PHE A 113 0.32 6.08 -10.82
C PHE A 113 -0.92 6.09 -11.71
N THR A 114 -0.86 5.43 -12.85
CA THR A 114 -1.93 5.40 -13.83
C THR A 114 -2.34 3.96 -14.10
N ILE A 115 -3.65 3.72 -14.07
CA ILE A 115 -4.29 2.51 -14.57
C ILE A 115 -4.71 2.81 -16.01
N THR A 116 -4.08 2.16 -16.97
CA THR A 116 -4.49 2.18 -18.38
C THR A 116 -5.35 0.95 -18.62
N TYR A 117 -6.53 1.12 -19.21
CA TYR A 117 -7.45 0.03 -19.49
C TYR A 117 -8.05 0.14 -20.88
N VAL A 118 -8.52 -0.97 -21.41
CA VAL A 118 -9.35 -1.01 -22.62
C VAL A 118 -10.80 -1.16 -22.21
N ARG A 119 -11.66 -0.26 -22.70
CA ARG A 119 -13.10 -0.32 -22.42
C ARG A 119 -13.72 -1.54 -23.06
N GLY A 120 -14.49 -2.28 -22.28
CA GLY A 120 -15.31 -3.41 -22.74
C GLY A 120 -16.70 -2.98 -23.23
N GLU A 121 -17.40 -3.87 -23.92
CA GLU A 121 -18.80 -3.67 -24.27
C GLU A 121 -19.68 -3.85 -23.04
N ALA A 122 -20.67 -3.00 -22.88
CA ALA A 122 -21.62 -3.09 -21.76
C ALA A 122 -22.40 -4.42 -21.82
N GLY A 123 -22.33 -5.22 -20.76
CA GLY A 123 -22.94 -6.55 -20.71
C GLY A 123 -22.27 -7.59 -21.61
N GLY A 124 -21.13 -7.28 -22.22
CA GLY A 124 -20.40 -8.16 -23.12
C GLY A 124 -19.78 -9.37 -22.40
N ALA A 125 -19.81 -10.55 -23.03
CA ALA A 125 -19.23 -11.77 -22.47
C ALA A 125 -17.71 -11.68 -22.24
N LYS A 126 -17.04 -10.73 -22.90
CA LYS A 126 -15.61 -10.44 -22.75
C LYS A 126 -15.37 -9.11 -22.04
N SER A 127 -16.24 -8.77 -21.12
CA SER A 127 -16.16 -7.54 -20.33
C SER A 127 -16.28 -7.86 -18.84
N LEU A 128 -15.51 -7.15 -18.04
CA LEU A 128 -15.58 -7.17 -16.58
C LEU A 128 -16.42 -5.97 -16.14
N PRO A 129 -17.59 -6.17 -15.51
CA PRO A 129 -18.47 -5.09 -15.07
C PRO A 129 -17.94 -4.46 -13.77
N VAL A 130 -16.88 -3.68 -13.89
CA VAL A 130 -16.19 -3.08 -12.75
C VAL A 130 -17.09 -2.07 -12.05
N LYS A 131 -17.19 -2.17 -10.72
CA LYS A 131 -17.90 -1.23 -9.85
C LYS A 131 -16.94 -0.46 -8.93
N THR A 132 -15.86 -1.08 -8.54
CA THR A 132 -14.85 -0.47 -7.69
C THR A 132 -13.45 -0.90 -8.12
N ALA A 133 -12.50 -0.01 -7.98
CA ALA A 133 -11.08 -0.32 -8.01
C ALA A 133 -10.50 -0.21 -6.61
N LYS A 134 -9.63 -1.14 -6.26
CA LYS A 134 -8.89 -1.13 -4.99
C LYS A 134 -7.40 -1.14 -5.29
N PHE A 135 -6.64 -0.32 -4.60
CA PHE A 135 -5.19 -0.40 -4.66
C PHE A 135 -4.57 -0.55 -3.27
N THR A 136 -3.38 -1.13 -3.22
CA THR A 136 -2.55 -1.24 -2.02
C THR A 136 -1.16 -0.71 -2.32
N LEU A 137 -0.53 -0.08 -1.32
CA LEU A 137 0.85 0.37 -1.43
C LEU A 137 1.82 -0.79 -1.17
N PRO A 138 3.02 -0.77 -1.78
CA PRO A 138 4.04 -1.78 -1.54
C PRO A 138 4.38 -1.91 -0.05
N GLY A 139 4.38 -3.15 0.44
CA GLY A 139 4.65 -3.44 1.85
C GLY A 139 3.49 -3.17 2.81
N SER A 140 2.30 -2.80 2.31
CA SER A 140 1.09 -2.60 3.10
C SER A 140 0.05 -3.66 2.78
N SER A 141 -0.71 -4.10 3.78
CA SER A 141 -1.95 -4.89 3.61
C SER A 141 -3.20 -4.00 3.54
N ALA A 142 -3.09 -2.74 3.97
CA ALA A 142 -4.18 -1.78 3.87
C ALA A 142 -4.43 -1.38 2.42
N GLY A 143 -5.69 -1.37 2.00
CA GLY A 143 -6.10 -1.00 0.65
C GLY A 143 -7.05 0.18 0.66
N HIS A 144 -6.96 1.00 -0.38
CA HIS A 144 -7.90 2.09 -0.66
C HIS A 144 -8.78 1.70 -1.83
N SER A 145 -10.10 1.86 -1.67
CA SER A 145 -11.08 1.57 -2.72
C SER A 145 -11.75 2.85 -3.18
N PHE A 146 -12.01 2.95 -4.47
CA PHE A 146 -12.77 4.05 -5.05
C PHE A 146 -13.79 3.53 -6.07
N PRO A 147 -14.90 4.24 -6.28
CA PRO A 147 -15.90 3.85 -7.26
C PRO A 147 -15.34 3.93 -8.69
N TRP A 148 -15.70 2.96 -9.51
CA TRP A 148 -15.34 2.91 -10.92
C TRP A 148 -16.55 3.26 -11.78
N SER A 149 -16.49 4.40 -12.46
CA SER A 149 -17.55 4.91 -13.32
C SER A 149 -17.11 5.06 -14.79
N TYR A 150 -16.03 4.38 -15.17
CA TYR A 150 -15.35 4.57 -16.47
C TYR A 150 -15.74 3.52 -17.51
N GLY A 151 -16.84 2.81 -17.28
CA GLY A 151 -17.32 1.72 -18.12
C GLY A 151 -16.74 0.36 -17.73
N GLU A 152 -17.23 -0.67 -18.38
CA GLU A 152 -16.71 -2.02 -18.21
C GLU A 152 -15.29 -2.11 -18.78
N VAL A 153 -14.50 -3.04 -18.25
CA VAL A 153 -13.13 -3.28 -18.72
C VAL A 153 -13.09 -4.54 -19.55
N ALA A 154 -12.55 -4.46 -20.76
CA ALA A 154 -12.38 -5.63 -21.62
C ALA A 154 -11.49 -6.67 -20.92
N VAL A 155 -11.77 -7.95 -21.14
CA VAL A 155 -10.92 -9.04 -20.66
C VAL A 155 -10.09 -9.62 -21.80
N LYS A 156 -8.91 -10.14 -21.45
CA LYS A 156 -7.97 -10.77 -22.38
C LYS A 156 -7.54 -12.15 -21.90
N GLY A 157 -7.19 -12.98 -22.87
CA GLY A 157 -6.74 -14.35 -22.63
C GLY A 157 -7.86 -15.28 -22.12
N ALA A 158 -7.55 -16.57 -22.06
CA ALA A 158 -8.49 -17.60 -21.62
C ALA A 158 -8.86 -17.49 -20.13
N ALA A 159 -7.98 -16.89 -19.31
CA ALA A 159 -8.23 -16.69 -17.89
C ALA A 159 -9.13 -15.47 -17.57
N GLY A 160 -9.57 -14.71 -18.58
CA GLY A 160 -10.44 -13.56 -18.37
C GLY A 160 -9.80 -12.41 -17.60
N ALA A 161 -8.48 -12.25 -17.69
CA ALA A 161 -7.77 -11.17 -17.01
C ALA A 161 -8.19 -9.80 -17.59
N PRO A 162 -8.25 -8.73 -16.76
CA PRO A 162 -8.53 -7.40 -17.26
C PRO A 162 -7.53 -6.98 -18.34
N ASN A 163 -8.01 -6.44 -19.44
CA ASN A 163 -7.17 -5.78 -20.42
C ASN A 163 -6.77 -4.39 -19.91
N ALA A 164 -5.93 -4.40 -18.92
CA ALA A 164 -5.44 -3.22 -18.23
C ALA A 164 -3.97 -3.41 -17.83
N SER A 165 -3.34 -2.32 -17.43
CA SER A 165 -2.00 -2.31 -16.83
C SER A 165 -1.88 -1.13 -15.86
N VAL A 166 -0.98 -1.26 -14.88
CA VAL A 166 -0.69 -0.20 -13.94
C VAL A 166 0.75 0.28 -14.10
N SER A 167 0.96 1.60 -14.08
CA SER A 167 2.30 2.20 -14.10
C SER A 167 3.01 2.07 -12.75
N PRO A 168 4.34 2.18 -12.70
CA PRO A 168 5.03 2.42 -11.43
C PRO A 168 4.63 3.78 -10.85
N PHE A 169 4.99 4.01 -9.59
CA PHE A 169 4.88 5.33 -9.01
C PHE A 169 5.83 6.30 -9.72
N GLN A 170 5.32 7.49 -9.98
CA GLN A 170 6.06 8.62 -10.57
C GLN A 170 5.87 9.84 -9.68
N GLN A 171 6.86 10.72 -9.61
CA GLN A 171 6.69 12.00 -8.94
C GLN A 171 5.66 12.82 -9.73
N ALA A 172 4.64 13.35 -9.06
CA ALA A 172 3.68 14.21 -9.73
C ALA A 172 4.28 15.62 -9.79
N GLY A 173 4.33 16.19 -11.01
CA GLY A 173 4.87 17.52 -11.24
C GLY A 173 6.16 17.59 -12.07
N ASP A 174 6.61 16.46 -12.61
CA ASP A 174 7.66 16.43 -13.65
C ASP A 174 7.05 16.35 -15.06
#